data_fbad7a8c5f173f31f8b985a721286ca1
#
_entry.id   fbad7a8c5f173f31f8b985a721286ca1
#
_cell.length_a   1.000
_cell.length_b   1.000
_cell.length_c   1.000
_cell.angle_alpha   90.00
_cell.angle_beta   90.00
_cell.angle_gamma   90.00
#
_symmetry.space_group_name_H-M   'P 1'
#
loop_
_entity.id
_entity.type
_entity.pdbx_description
1 polymer ?
#
loop_
_entity_poly.entity_id
_entity_poly.type
_entity_poly.pdbx_seq_one_letter_code
_entity_poly.pdbx_strand_id
1 'polypeptide(L)'
;AGGSTQTTKGGATWWTGSVASQSFEYQTSDINMNVTGITKAWLSQSWFGGPVIANDGFIVKRLGSQEYDGKNYGDLTFFSKETHTIYQPRLEFGWDDFSPVTASLSELDINSDVFVYVKNNRDRIHRESKERIRIVGRSRFVSKSYSTTATEMEVKHFPTNSYWSVEDYRTGEVVIAFDTDYTKISCDSEGNYFDIWMDQFETSRRYKFVIKSVSGSMTKVFDDDLTFKVID
;
A
#
# COMPACT_ATOMS: atom_id res chain seq x y z
N ALA A 1 29.45 -12.99 -13.92
CA ALA A 1 28.24 -13.28 -13.60
C ALA A 1 28.02 -13.93 -12.22
N GLY A 2 28.18 -13.41 -11.09
CA GLY A 2 28.25 -14.16 -9.85
C GLY A 2 27.12 -13.81 -8.89
N GLY A 3 25.96 -14.43 -9.04
CA GLY A 3 25.07 -14.62 -7.91
C GLY A 3 25.72 -15.64 -6.97
N SER A 4 25.78 -15.34 -5.68
CA SER A 4 26.22 -16.33 -4.69
C SER A 4 25.14 -17.42 -4.63
N THR A 5 25.54 -18.65 -4.95
CA THR A 5 24.67 -19.83 -4.77
C THR A 5 25.10 -20.59 -3.54
N GLN A 6 24.14 -20.92 -2.69
CA GLN A 6 24.39 -21.78 -1.54
C GLN A 6 23.93 -23.20 -1.86
N THR A 7 24.83 -24.16 -1.75
CA THR A 7 24.51 -25.58 -1.87
C THR A 7 24.43 -26.17 -0.46
N THR A 8 23.28 -26.72 -0.11
CA THR A 8 23.10 -27.46 1.12
C THR A 8 23.38 -28.95 0.92
N LYS A 9 23.82 -29.64 1.97
CA LYS A 9 24.02 -31.11 1.91
C LYS A 9 22.69 -31.80 1.63
N GLY A 10 22.54 -32.34 0.42
CA GLY A 10 21.34 -33.04 -0.01
C GLY A 10 20.15 -32.18 -0.42
N GLY A 11 20.33 -30.85 -0.56
CA GLY A 11 19.29 -29.90 -0.93
C GLY A 11 19.44 -29.33 -2.34
N ALA A 12 18.45 -28.56 -2.77
CA ALA A 12 18.51 -27.78 -3.99
C ALA A 12 19.45 -26.58 -3.88
N THR A 13 19.91 -26.09 -5.01
CA THR A 13 20.67 -24.83 -5.09
C THR A 13 19.70 -23.68 -5.32
N TRP A 14 19.84 -22.61 -4.56
CA TRP A 14 19.03 -21.38 -4.72
C TRP A 14 19.92 -20.15 -4.78
N TRP A 15 19.35 -19.11 -5.35
CA TRP A 15 20.04 -17.83 -5.43
C TRP A 15 19.99 -17.07 -4.09
N THR A 16 21.11 -16.53 -3.66
CA THR A 16 21.26 -15.81 -2.38
C THR A 16 21.76 -14.38 -2.55
N GLY A 17 21.73 -13.85 -3.77
CA GLY A 17 22.22 -12.48 -4.06
C GLY A 17 21.36 -11.37 -3.44
N SER A 18 20.12 -11.66 -3.05
CA SER A 18 19.28 -10.79 -2.24
C SER A 18 18.45 -11.63 -1.28
N VAL A 19 18.37 -11.20 -0.03
CA VAL A 19 17.64 -11.89 1.04
C VAL A 19 16.81 -10.85 1.79
N ALA A 20 15.56 -11.16 2.04
CA ALA A 20 14.73 -10.43 2.98
C ALA A 20 14.57 -11.26 4.25
N SER A 21 14.51 -10.62 5.42
CA SER A 21 14.36 -11.30 6.69
C SER A 21 13.37 -10.58 7.59
N GLN A 22 12.65 -11.35 8.38
CA GLN A 22 11.73 -10.86 9.41
C GLN A 22 11.92 -11.69 10.67
N SER A 23 11.96 -11.03 11.83
CA SER A 23 11.99 -11.70 13.11
C SER A 23 10.58 -12.01 13.58
N PHE A 24 10.38 -13.20 14.13
CA PHE A 24 9.11 -13.62 14.71
C PHE A 24 9.27 -13.81 16.21
N GLU A 25 8.37 -13.20 16.97
CA GLU A 25 8.21 -13.36 18.41
C GLU A 25 6.77 -13.83 18.70
N TYR A 26 6.50 -14.15 19.96
CA TYR A 26 5.15 -14.52 20.37
C TYR A 26 4.21 -13.32 20.26
N GLN A 27 3.37 -13.18 19.33
CA GLN A 27 2.47 -12.07 18.98
C GLN A 27 2.98 -11.17 17.83
N THR A 28 3.93 -11.64 17.03
CA THR A 28 4.27 -10.90 15.81
C THR A 28 3.18 -11.02 14.77
N SER A 29 3.08 -9.97 13.96
CA SER A 29 2.23 -9.93 12.77
C SER A 29 2.66 -10.98 11.74
N ASP A 30 1.80 -11.23 10.77
CA ASP A 30 2.06 -12.07 9.60
C ASP A 30 3.32 -11.65 8.82
N ILE A 31 3.74 -12.48 7.88
CA ILE A 31 4.86 -12.14 7.00
C ILE A 31 4.53 -10.89 6.20
N ASN A 32 5.35 -9.86 6.38
CA ASN A 32 5.34 -8.65 5.55
C ASN A 32 6.78 -8.24 5.28
N MET A 33 7.38 -8.76 4.20
CA MET A 33 8.78 -8.56 3.88
C MET A 33 8.95 -7.79 2.58
N ASN A 34 9.84 -6.80 2.60
CA ASN A 34 10.25 -6.10 1.39
C ASN A 34 11.16 -7.00 0.54
N VAL A 35 10.63 -7.53 -0.55
CA VAL A 35 11.32 -8.41 -1.50
C VAL A 35 11.75 -7.70 -2.78
N THR A 36 11.77 -6.36 -2.79
CA THR A 36 12.12 -5.54 -3.96
C THR A 36 13.46 -5.93 -4.57
N GLY A 37 14.46 -6.27 -3.76
CA GLY A 37 15.77 -6.70 -4.25
C GLY A 37 15.71 -7.99 -5.06
N ILE A 38 14.88 -8.94 -4.64
CA ILE A 38 14.67 -10.21 -5.34
C ILE A 38 13.89 -9.99 -6.63
N THR A 39 12.81 -9.23 -6.58
CA THR A 39 11.98 -8.94 -7.78
C THR A 39 12.72 -8.11 -8.80
N LYS A 40 13.53 -7.14 -8.38
CA LYS A 40 14.43 -6.40 -9.30
C LYS A 40 15.44 -7.33 -9.98
N ALA A 41 15.97 -8.32 -9.27
CA ALA A 41 16.89 -9.30 -9.86
C ALA A 41 16.20 -10.16 -10.93
N TRP A 42 14.94 -10.51 -10.78
CA TRP A 42 14.16 -11.20 -11.84
C TRP A 42 13.90 -10.30 -13.05
N LEU A 43 13.56 -9.03 -12.83
CA LEU A 43 13.24 -8.08 -13.89
C LEU A 43 14.49 -7.59 -14.64
N SER A 44 15.63 -7.44 -13.96
CA SER A 44 16.82 -6.83 -14.53
C SER A 44 17.53 -7.66 -15.61
N GLN A 45 17.15 -8.91 -15.74
CA GLN A 45 17.77 -9.85 -16.69
C GLN A 45 17.71 -9.42 -18.16
N SER A 46 16.58 -8.90 -18.59
CA SER A 46 16.40 -8.52 -20.00
C SER A 46 16.72 -7.05 -20.28
N TRP A 47 16.70 -6.20 -19.26
CA TRP A 47 16.80 -4.74 -19.42
C TRP A 47 18.17 -4.16 -19.09
N PHE A 48 18.94 -4.81 -18.19
CA PHE A 48 20.22 -4.28 -17.69
C PHE A 48 21.43 -5.19 -17.92
N GLY A 49 21.31 -6.24 -18.73
CA GLY A 49 22.46 -7.12 -19.06
C GLY A 49 23.03 -7.90 -17.86
N GLY A 50 22.25 -8.07 -16.81
CA GLY A 50 22.63 -8.87 -15.63
C GLY A 50 22.49 -10.40 -15.86
N PRO A 51 22.95 -11.22 -14.91
CA PRO A 51 22.81 -12.66 -15.00
C PRO A 51 21.34 -13.08 -14.98
N VAL A 52 20.99 -14.07 -15.81
CA VAL A 52 19.63 -14.60 -15.89
C VAL A 52 19.29 -15.34 -14.60
N ILE A 53 18.40 -14.78 -13.79
CA ILE A 53 17.87 -15.41 -12.59
C ILE A 53 16.40 -15.76 -12.88
N ALA A 54 16.11 -17.04 -12.97
CA ALA A 54 14.75 -17.51 -13.25
C ALA A 54 13.81 -17.13 -12.08
N ASN A 55 12.57 -16.80 -12.40
CA ASN A 55 11.53 -16.61 -11.41
C ASN A 55 10.94 -17.98 -11.04
N ASP A 56 11.65 -18.70 -10.16
CA ASP A 56 11.20 -19.98 -9.64
C ASP A 56 10.45 -19.84 -8.29
N GLY A 57 10.10 -18.61 -7.91
CA GLY A 57 9.39 -18.28 -6.67
C GLY A 57 10.31 -17.97 -5.50
N PHE A 58 9.72 -17.94 -4.31
CA PHE A 58 10.41 -17.65 -3.06
C PHE A 58 10.58 -18.90 -2.22
N ILE A 59 11.73 -19.01 -1.56
CA ILE A 59 11.95 -19.98 -0.50
C ILE A 59 11.90 -19.25 0.85
N VAL A 60 11.05 -19.71 1.75
CA VAL A 60 11.00 -19.25 3.14
C VAL A 60 11.73 -20.26 4.02
N LYS A 61 12.75 -19.81 4.73
CA LYS A 61 13.59 -20.66 5.54
C LYS A 61 14.09 -19.92 6.78
N ARG A 62 14.57 -20.65 7.75
CA ARG A 62 15.26 -20.08 8.91
C ARG A 62 16.62 -19.51 8.51
N LEU A 63 17.17 -18.67 9.37
CA LEU A 63 18.54 -18.17 9.19
C LEU A 63 19.52 -19.35 9.13
N GLY A 64 20.50 -19.31 8.23
CA GLY A 64 21.37 -20.45 7.97
C GLY A 64 22.11 -21.00 9.18
N SER A 65 22.41 -20.15 10.17
CA SER A 65 22.98 -20.59 11.46
C SER A 65 22.01 -21.44 12.30
N GLN A 66 20.72 -21.22 12.13
CA GLN A 66 19.67 -21.93 12.88
C GLN A 66 19.22 -23.23 12.20
N GLU A 67 19.53 -23.41 10.91
CA GLU A 67 19.19 -24.62 10.18
C GLU A 67 20.04 -25.83 10.60
N TYR A 68 21.23 -25.59 11.14
CA TYR A 68 22.23 -26.63 11.38
C TYR A 68 22.77 -26.69 12.81
N ASP A 69 22.23 -25.90 13.73
CA ASP A 69 22.72 -25.84 15.11
C ASP A 69 22.16 -26.94 16.04
N GLY A 70 21.28 -27.78 15.51
CA GLY A 70 20.65 -28.88 16.23
C GLY A 70 19.63 -28.48 17.30
N LYS A 71 19.27 -27.20 17.39
CA LYS A 71 18.26 -26.70 18.31
C LYS A 71 16.87 -26.75 17.71
N ASN A 72 15.88 -26.96 18.54
CA ASN A 72 14.48 -26.86 18.14
C ASN A 72 13.96 -25.47 18.42
N TYR A 73 13.58 -24.75 17.35
CA TYR A 73 13.01 -23.40 17.38
C TYR A 73 11.48 -23.39 17.22
N GLY A 74 10.83 -24.54 17.30
CA GLY A 74 9.39 -24.68 17.04
C GLY A 74 9.04 -24.64 15.56
N ASP A 75 7.76 -24.72 15.26
CA ASP A 75 7.22 -24.72 13.91
C ASP A 75 6.49 -23.41 13.60
N LEU A 76 6.65 -22.92 12.38
CA LEU A 76 5.89 -21.80 11.85
C LEU A 76 4.99 -22.33 10.73
N THR A 77 3.70 -22.07 10.84
CA THR A 77 2.70 -22.50 9.86
C THR A 77 2.15 -21.30 9.13
N PHE A 78 2.12 -21.36 7.80
CA PHE A 78 1.60 -20.30 6.93
C PHE A 78 0.48 -20.83 6.05
N PHE A 79 -0.44 -19.96 5.68
CA PHE A 79 -1.47 -20.31 4.70
C PHE A 79 -0.83 -20.49 3.31
N SER A 80 -1.35 -21.44 2.54
CA SER A 80 -0.98 -21.63 1.14
C SER A 80 -1.90 -20.81 0.23
N LYS A 81 -1.53 -20.69 -1.04
CA LYS A 81 -2.40 -20.04 -2.04
C LYS A 81 -3.73 -20.78 -2.27
N GLU A 82 -3.82 -22.04 -1.88
CA GLU A 82 -5.00 -22.88 -2.02
C GLU A 82 -5.99 -22.71 -0.84
N THR A 83 -5.68 -21.85 0.12
CA THR A 83 -6.59 -21.59 1.22
C THR A 83 -7.82 -20.79 0.75
N HIS A 84 -8.98 -21.10 1.30
CA HIS A 84 -10.22 -20.35 1.08
C HIS A 84 -10.39 -19.17 2.05
N THR A 85 -9.29 -18.65 2.57
CA THR A 85 -9.28 -17.50 3.48
C THR A 85 -8.72 -16.28 2.77
N ILE A 86 -8.88 -15.11 3.40
CA ILE A 86 -8.27 -13.84 2.94
C ILE A 86 -6.76 -13.80 3.12
N TYR A 87 -6.20 -14.75 3.86
CA TYR A 87 -4.77 -14.80 4.22
C TYR A 87 -3.91 -15.56 3.22
N GLN A 88 -4.30 -15.62 1.97
CA GLN A 88 -3.46 -16.17 0.91
C GLN A 88 -2.17 -15.35 0.78
N PRO A 89 -1.00 -15.99 0.54
CA PRO A 89 0.22 -15.25 0.27
C PRO A 89 0.07 -14.40 -1.00
N ARG A 90 0.44 -13.13 -0.89
CA ARG A 90 0.38 -12.13 -1.98
C ARG A 90 1.76 -11.55 -2.23
N LEU A 91 2.02 -11.19 -3.46
CA LEU A 91 3.12 -10.32 -3.83
C LEU A 91 2.52 -8.98 -4.29
N GLU A 92 2.78 -7.94 -3.51
CA GLU A 92 2.31 -6.60 -3.82
C GLU A 92 3.39 -5.82 -4.57
N PHE A 93 2.99 -5.15 -5.64
CA PHE A 93 3.86 -4.26 -6.40
C PHE A 93 3.41 -2.82 -6.16
N GLY A 94 4.30 -2.03 -5.60
CA GLY A 94 4.14 -0.58 -5.50
C GLY A 94 5.04 0.12 -6.52
N TRP A 95 4.58 1.23 -7.07
CA TRP A 95 5.37 2.10 -7.94
C TRP A 95 5.05 3.54 -7.63
N ASP A 96 6.04 4.40 -7.82
CA ASP A 96 5.86 5.83 -7.61
C ASP A 96 5.15 6.45 -8.81
N ASP A 97 3.91 6.89 -8.60
CA ASP A 97 3.11 7.67 -9.55
C ASP A 97 2.74 9.07 -8.97
N PHE A 98 3.42 9.46 -7.90
CA PHE A 98 3.18 10.72 -7.21
C PHE A 98 3.41 11.93 -8.10
N SER A 99 2.39 12.76 -8.23
CA SER A 99 2.42 13.99 -9.01
C SER A 99 1.86 15.17 -8.19
N PRO A 100 2.71 16.00 -7.60
CA PRO A 100 2.29 17.11 -6.74
C PRO A 100 2.06 18.42 -7.52
N VAL A 101 1.29 18.37 -8.61
CA VAL A 101 0.99 19.56 -9.40
C VAL A 101 -0.18 20.31 -8.76
N THR A 102 0.10 21.16 -7.78
CA THR A 102 -0.92 21.88 -7.02
C THR A 102 -1.53 23.06 -7.76
N ALA A 103 -0.96 23.47 -8.89
CA ALA A 103 -1.39 24.64 -9.66
C ALA A 103 -1.54 25.90 -8.78
N SER A 104 -2.73 26.52 -8.74
CA SER A 104 -3.04 27.68 -7.91
C SER A 104 -3.80 27.35 -6.63
N LEU A 105 -3.90 26.07 -6.27
CA LEU A 105 -4.63 25.63 -5.08
C LEU A 105 -3.89 26.02 -3.81
N SER A 106 -4.63 26.46 -2.80
CA SER A 106 -4.09 26.70 -1.46
C SER A 106 -3.94 25.38 -0.68
N GLU A 107 -2.99 25.33 0.24
CA GLU A 107 -2.81 24.16 1.12
C GLU A 107 -3.93 24.06 2.16
N LEU A 108 -4.36 22.83 2.42
CA LEU A 108 -5.32 22.54 3.47
C LEU A 108 -4.66 22.62 4.84
N ASP A 109 -5.16 23.51 5.70
CA ASP A 109 -4.72 23.57 7.09
C ASP A 109 -5.29 22.39 7.87
N ILE A 110 -4.48 21.34 8.06
CA ILE A 110 -4.87 20.16 8.83
C ILE A 110 -4.92 20.38 10.34
N ASN A 111 -4.40 21.52 10.85
CA ASN A 111 -4.51 21.85 12.27
C ASN A 111 -5.94 22.27 12.65
N SER A 112 -6.71 22.73 11.68
CA SER A 112 -8.11 23.08 11.86
C SER A 112 -9.01 21.82 11.91
N ASP A 113 -10.29 22.00 12.21
CA ASP A 113 -11.28 20.91 12.11
C ASP A 113 -11.64 20.69 10.63
N VAL A 114 -11.10 19.62 10.06
CA VAL A 114 -11.21 19.24 8.66
C VAL A 114 -12.17 18.07 8.50
N PHE A 115 -12.97 18.13 7.46
CA PHE A 115 -13.78 17.02 6.97
C PHE A 115 -13.24 16.56 5.62
N VAL A 116 -13.07 15.24 5.46
CA VAL A 116 -12.56 14.62 4.23
C VAL A 116 -13.65 13.77 3.59
N TYR A 117 -13.78 13.85 2.28
CA TYR A 117 -14.72 13.01 1.53
C TYR A 117 -14.18 12.65 0.15
N VAL A 118 -14.70 11.56 -0.42
CA VAL A 118 -14.41 11.16 -1.80
C VAL A 118 -15.40 11.86 -2.73
N LYS A 119 -14.87 12.59 -3.72
CA LYS A 119 -15.68 13.23 -4.75
C LYS A 119 -16.20 12.16 -5.71
N ASN A 120 -17.51 12.16 -5.96
CA ASN A 120 -18.16 11.20 -6.87
C ASN A 120 -17.92 9.73 -6.47
N ASN A 121 -18.00 9.44 -5.18
CA ASN A 121 -17.82 8.07 -4.68
C ASN A 121 -18.81 7.12 -5.36
N ARG A 122 -18.30 6.13 -6.07
CA ARG A 122 -19.07 5.00 -6.56
C ARG A 122 -19.03 3.92 -5.49
N ASP A 123 -20.17 3.64 -4.87
CA ASP A 123 -20.27 2.60 -3.83
C ASP A 123 -19.86 1.21 -4.35
N ARG A 124 -19.93 0.99 -5.67
CA ARG A 124 -19.57 -0.27 -6.33
C ARG A 124 -18.57 -0.04 -7.46
N ILE A 125 -17.48 -0.78 -7.42
CA ILE A 125 -16.37 -0.68 -8.38
C ILE A 125 -16.07 -2.07 -8.92
N HIS A 126 -15.85 -2.21 -10.23
CA HIS A 126 -15.50 -3.49 -10.83
C HIS A 126 -14.05 -3.87 -10.54
N ARG A 127 -13.81 -5.16 -10.29
CA ARG A 127 -12.50 -5.70 -9.95
C ARG A 127 -11.43 -5.44 -11.02
N GLU A 128 -11.76 -5.55 -12.29
CA GLU A 128 -10.81 -5.39 -13.40
C GLU A 128 -10.57 -3.92 -13.79
N SER A 129 -10.92 -2.97 -12.93
CA SER A 129 -10.77 -1.55 -13.23
C SER A 129 -9.58 -0.91 -12.53
N LYS A 130 -9.02 0.14 -13.18
CA LYS A 130 -8.16 1.14 -12.55
C LYS A 130 -9.01 2.36 -12.27
N GLU A 131 -9.10 2.74 -11.00
CA GLU A 131 -9.93 3.88 -10.59
C GLU A 131 -9.08 5.03 -10.07
N ARG A 132 -9.43 6.24 -10.51
CA ARG A 132 -8.91 7.46 -9.92
C ARG A 132 -9.84 7.94 -8.83
N ILE A 133 -9.38 7.84 -7.60
CA ILE A 133 -10.13 8.28 -6.41
C ILE A 133 -9.75 9.73 -6.13
N ARG A 134 -10.73 10.63 -6.21
CA ARG A 134 -10.55 12.05 -5.88
C ARG A 134 -11.01 12.33 -4.47
N ILE A 135 -10.12 12.94 -3.69
CA ILE A 135 -10.35 13.26 -2.28
C ILE A 135 -10.40 14.77 -2.12
N VAL A 136 -11.38 15.22 -1.38
CA VAL A 136 -11.54 16.62 -1.03
C VAL A 136 -11.48 16.79 0.48
N GLY A 137 -10.55 17.62 0.94
CA GLY A 137 -10.50 18.10 2.31
C GLY A 137 -11.02 19.54 2.39
N ARG A 138 -11.86 19.81 3.37
CA ARG A 138 -12.36 21.14 3.64
C ARG A 138 -12.50 21.41 5.13
N SER A 139 -12.55 22.67 5.52
CA SER A 139 -12.95 23.01 6.89
C SER A 139 -14.37 22.45 7.17
N ARG A 140 -14.55 21.80 8.32
CA ARG A 140 -15.85 21.27 8.76
C ARG A 140 -16.86 22.40 8.92
N PHE A 141 -16.42 23.51 9.47
CA PHE A 141 -17.23 24.71 9.67
C PHE A 141 -16.76 25.81 8.73
N VAL A 142 -17.50 26.03 7.65
CA VAL A 142 -17.22 27.09 6.68
C VAL A 142 -17.74 28.41 7.22
N SER A 143 -16.91 29.46 7.16
CA SER A 143 -17.35 30.82 7.51
C SER A 143 -18.50 31.26 6.62
N LYS A 144 -19.60 31.69 7.23
CA LYS A 144 -20.74 32.21 6.47
C LYS A 144 -20.38 33.59 5.88
N SER A 145 -20.60 33.74 4.60
CA SER A 145 -20.55 35.02 3.89
C SER A 145 -21.99 35.51 3.66
N TYR A 146 -22.23 36.77 3.92
CA TYR A 146 -23.51 37.42 3.61
C TYR A 146 -23.56 37.98 2.18
N SER A 147 -22.72 37.46 1.29
CA SER A 147 -22.75 37.83 -0.14
C SER A 147 -24.01 37.30 -0.81
N THR A 148 -24.59 38.10 -1.67
CA THR A 148 -25.70 37.70 -2.55
C THR A 148 -25.24 36.84 -3.71
N THR A 149 -23.92 36.75 -3.94
CA THR A 149 -23.32 35.91 -4.98
C THR A 149 -23.00 34.57 -4.41
N ALA A 150 -23.42 33.48 -5.07
CA ALA A 150 -23.03 32.14 -4.70
C ALA A 150 -21.50 32.01 -4.80
N THR A 151 -20.87 31.59 -3.71
CA THR A 151 -19.44 31.34 -3.67
C THR A 151 -19.24 29.83 -3.75
N GLU A 152 -18.52 29.36 -4.75
CA GLU A 152 -18.10 27.97 -4.82
C GLU A 152 -17.08 27.68 -3.70
N MET A 153 -17.11 26.44 -3.22
CA MET A 153 -16.18 26.03 -2.20
C MET A 153 -14.78 25.88 -2.80
N GLU A 154 -13.82 26.55 -2.23
CA GLU A 154 -12.42 26.47 -2.66
C GLU A 154 -11.89 25.04 -2.49
N VAL A 155 -11.35 24.49 -3.58
CA VAL A 155 -10.63 23.20 -3.56
C VAL A 155 -9.24 23.46 -3.01
N LYS A 156 -8.82 22.67 -2.02
CA LYS A 156 -7.51 22.77 -1.37
C LYS A 156 -6.71 21.50 -1.59
N HIS A 157 -5.40 21.64 -1.73
CA HIS A 157 -4.53 20.48 -1.76
C HIS A 157 -4.13 20.04 -0.35
N PHE A 158 -3.94 18.73 -0.15
CA PHE A 158 -3.37 18.22 1.08
C PHE A 158 -1.88 18.58 1.19
N PRO A 159 -1.31 18.65 2.42
CA PRO A 159 0.13 18.69 2.59
C PRO A 159 0.83 17.60 1.78
N THR A 160 2.01 17.88 1.25
CA THR A 160 2.78 16.95 0.39
C THR A 160 3.03 15.59 1.03
N ASN A 161 3.11 15.55 2.37
CA ASN A 161 3.26 14.32 3.14
C ASN A 161 1.89 13.75 3.55
N SER A 162 1.05 13.50 2.56
CA SER A 162 -0.25 12.87 2.77
C SER A 162 -0.31 11.54 2.05
N TYR A 163 -0.88 10.56 2.71
CA TYR A 163 -0.86 9.16 2.32
C TYR A 163 -2.25 8.56 2.44
N TRP A 164 -2.53 7.58 1.61
CA TRP A 164 -3.76 6.78 1.68
C TRP A 164 -3.45 5.34 2.11
N SER A 165 -4.43 4.69 2.67
CA SER A 165 -4.40 3.28 3.09
C SER A 165 -5.76 2.67 2.82
N VAL A 166 -5.82 1.37 2.69
CA VAL A 166 -7.09 0.62 2.55
C VAL A 166 -7.19 -0.42 3.65
N GLU A 167 -8.33 -0.44 4.30
CA GLU A 167 -8.67 -1.43 5.31
C GLU A 167 -9.94 -2.19 4.92
N ASP A 168 -10.03 -3.46 5.29
CA ASP A 168 -11.28 -4.20 5.22
C ASP A 168 -12.27 -3.58 6.22
N TYR A 169 -13.42 -3.17 5.73
CA TYR A 169 -14.43 -2.45 6.55
C TYR A 169 -14.97 -3.29 7.71
N ARG A 170 -15.03 -4.60 7.54
CA ARG A 170 -15.62 -5.51 8.52
C ARG A 170 -14.64 -5.98 9.57
N THR A 171 -13.41 -6.31 9.14
CA THR A 171 -12.39 -6.89 10.03
C THR A 171 -11.47 -5.84 10.61
N GLY A 172 -11.35 -4.65 9.97
CA GLY A 172 -10.35 -3.65 10.30
C GLY A 172 -8.93 -4.04 9.91
N GLU A 173 -8.78 -5.10 9.12
CA GLU A 173 -7.48 -5.54 8.63
C GLU A 173 -6.94 -4.56 7.59
N VAL A 174 -5.69 -4.18 7.74
CA VAL A 174 -5.00 -3.30 6.78
C VAL A 174 -4.64 -4.11 5.54
N VAL A 175 -5.30 -3.83 4.42
CA VAL A 175 -5.06 -4.47 3.13
C VAL A 175 -3.91 -3.78 2.40
N ILE A 176 -3.90 -2.44 2.39
CA ILE A 176 -2.81 -1.62 1.87
C ILE A 176 -2.37 -0.68 2.99
N ALA A 177 -1.15 -0.85 3.48
CA ALA A 177 -0.60 -0.01 4.54
C ALA A 177 -0.16 1.36 4.00
N PHE A 178 -0.05 2.35 4.89
CA PHE A 178 0.60 3.61 4.55
C PHE A 178 2.06 3.38 4.18
N ASP A 179 2.46 3.90 3.03
CA ASP A 179 3.82 3.87 2.55
C ASP A 179 4.26 5.27 2.10
N THR A 180 5.52 5.61 2.34
CA THR A 180 6.05 6.94 2.03
C THR A 180 6.31 7.19 0.55
N ASP A 181 6.44 6.13 -0.23
CA ASP A 181 6.74 6.22 -1.66
C ASP A 181 5.53 5.88 -2.53
N TYR A 182 4.77 4.83 -2.16
CA TYR A 182 3.77 4.23 -3.04
C TYR A 182 2.33 4.62 -2.73
N THR A 183 2.05 5.17 -1.55
CA THR A 183 0.68 5.58 -1.17
C THR A 183 0.54 7.08 -0.98
N LYS A 184 1.42 7.89 -1.58
CA LYS A 184 1.30 9.33 -1.58
C LYS A 184 0.06 9.79 -2.34
N ILE A 185 -0.58 10.83 -1.82
CA ILE A 185 -1.70 11.49 -2.48
C ILE A 185 -1.16 12.51 -3.46
N SER A 186 -1.49 12.33 -4.72
CA SER A 186 -1.18 13.26 -5.81
C SER A 186 -2.16 14.43 -5.84
N CYS A 187 -1.79 15.50 -6.53
CA CYS A 187 -2.64 16.65 -6.74
C CYS A 187 -2.53 17.14 -8.19
N ASP A 188 -3.64 17.60 -8.74
CA ASP A 188 -3.72 18.31 -10.02
C ASP A 188 -4.60 19.57 -9.86
N SER A 189 -4.91 20.24 -10.96
CA SER A 189 -5.75 21.46 -10.97
C SER A 189 -7.19 21.24 -10.45
N GLU A 190 -7.65 19.99 -10.41
CA GLU A 190 -8.98 19.62 -9.91
C GLU A 190 -8.97 19.17 -8.43
N GLY A 191 -7.78 19.05 -7.82
CA GLY A 191 -7.57 18.68 -6.42
C GLY A 191 -6.80 17.37 -6.24
N ASN A 192 -6.97 16.79 -5.08
CA ASN A 192 -6.20 15.64 -4.66
C ASN A 192 -6.74 14.34 -5.23
N TYR A 193 -5.86 13.43 -5.61
CA TYR A 193 -6.23 12.13 -6.14
C TYR A 193 -5.16 11.08 -5.88
N PHE A 194 -5.55 9.82 -6.03
CA PHE A 194 -4.65 8.68 -6.21
C PHE A 194 -5.29 7.68 -7.15
N ASP A 195 -4.47 6.92 -7.83
CA ASP A 195 -4.90 5.86 -8.74
C ASP A 195 -4.75 4.51 -8.04
N ILE A 196 -5.75 3.65 -8.15
CA ILE A 196 -5.77 2.34 -7.50
C ILE A 196 -6.29 1.28 -8.46
N TRP A 197 -5.65 0.12 -8.46
CA TRP A 197 -6.08 -1.05 -9.21
C TRP A 197 -6.98 -1.92 -8.36
N MET A 198 -8.16 -2.24 -8.86
CA MET A 198 -9.18 -2.97 -8.09
C MET A 198 -9.02 -4.49 -8.13
N ASP A 199 -8.18 -5.02 -9.02
CA ASP A 199 -7.89 -6.45 -9.16
C ASP A 199 -7.20 -7.07 -7.95
N GLN A 200 -6.55 -6.25 -7.13
CA GLN A 200 -5.92 -6.66 -5.88
C GLN A 200 -6.91 -6.94 -4.73
N PHE A 201 -8.18 -6.57 -4.89
CA PHE A 201 -9.20 -6.73 -3.88
C PHE A 201 -10.11 -7.92 -4.16
N GLU A 202 -10.62 -8.54 -3.10
CA GLU A 202 -11.62 -9.60 -3.22
C GLU A 202 -13.00 -9.03 -3.55
N THR A 203 -13.70 -9.74 -4.42
CA THR A 203 -15.06 -9.37 -4.80
C THR A 203 -16.05 -9.61 -3.67
N SER A 204 -17.14 -8.87 -3.71
CA SER A 204 -18.21 -8.90 -2.70
C SER A 204 -17.82 -8.39 -1.30
N ARG A 205 -16.60 -7.93 -1.11
CA ARG A 205 -16.15 -7.29 0.12
C ARG A 205 -16.31 -5.78 0.07
N ARG A 206 -16.44 -5.18 1.26
CA ARG A 206 -16.45 -3.74 1.46
C ARG A 206 -15.14 -3.32 2.12
N TYR A 207 -14.54 -2.29 1.56
CA TYR A 207 -13.30 -1.70 2.04
C TYR A 207 -13.51 -0.24 2.40
N LYS A 208 -12.60 0.34 3.17
CA LYS A 208 -12.58 1.77 3.46
C LYS A 208 -11.19 2.36 3.17
N PHE A 209 -11.20 3.60 2.72
CA PHE A 209 -9.98 4.40 2.62
C PHE A 209 -9.73 5.12 3.94
N VAL A 210 -8.50 5.12 4.38
CA VAL A 210 -8.03 5.92 5.51
C VAL A 210 -6.96 6.87 4.99
N ILE A 211 -7.05 8.14 5.38
CA ILE A 211 -6.14 9.18 4.89
C ILE A 211 -5.28 9.64 6.06
N LYS A 212 -3.97 9.64 5.88
CA LYS A 212 -3.01 10.19 6.83
C LYS A 212 -2.35 11.42 6.23
N SER A 213 -2.35 12.53 6.94
CA SER A 213 -1.69 13.76 6.52
C SER A 213 -0.73 14.25 7.60
N VAL A 214 0.44 14.69 7.17
CA VAL A 214 1.51 15.20 8.06
C VAL A 214 1.89 16.61 7.63
N SER A 215 1.80 17.55 8.55
CA SER A 215 2.24 18.93 8.37
C SER A 215 3.08 19.36 9.57
N GLY A 216 4.35 19.64 9.36
CA GLY A 216 5.31 19.89 10.42
C GLY A 216 5.40 18.73 11.41
N SER A 217 5.12 18.99 12.68
CA SER A 217 5.11 17.97 13.74
C SER A 217 3.74 17.31 13.95
N MET A 218 2.69 17.78 13.26
CA MET A 218 1.34 17.26 13.41
C MET A 218 1.07 16.15 12.40
N THR A 219 0.55 15.04 12.89
CA THR A 219 0.01 13.95 12.09
C THR A 219 -1.47 13.81 12.39
N LYS A 220 -2.29 13.79 11.34
CA LYS A 220 -3.73 13.58 11.44
C LYS A 220 -4.17 12.44 10.54
N VAL A 221 -5.02 11.59 11.09
CA VAL A 221 -5.62 10.46 10.37
C VAL A 221 -7.11 10.73 10.24
N PHE A 222 -7.63 10.62 9.02
CA PHE A 222 -9.04 10.79 8.68
C PHE A 222 -9.62 9.43 8.34
N ASP A 223 -10.61 9.02 9.11
CA ASP A 223 -11.41 7.81 8.94
C ASP A 223 -12.89 8.21 8.91
N ASP A 224 -13.27 8.93 7.88
CA ASP A 224 -14.62 9.51 7.70
C ASP A 224 -15.53 8.57 6.87
N ASP A 225 -15.45 7.24 7.09
CA ASP A 225 -16.26 6.22 6.41
C ASP A 225 -16.22 6.26 4.86
N LEU A 226 -15.04 6.51 4.29
CA LEU A 226 -14.82 6.56 2.84
C LEU A 226 -14.85 5.13 2.26
N THR A 227 -16.03 4.52 2.17
CA THR A 227 -16.19 3.11 1.82
C THR A 227 -16.48 2.87 0.35
N PHE A 228 -16.06 1.69 -0.13
CA PHE A 228 -16.39 1.15 -1.45
C PHE A 228 -16.55 -0.37 -1.39
N LYS A 229 -17.25 -0.93 -2.36
CA LYS A 229 -17.43 -2.38 -2.53
C LYS A 229 -16.90 -2.81 -3.89
N VAL A 230 -16.09 -3.88 -3.90
CA VAL A 230 -15.63 -4.48 -5.16
C VAL A 230 -16.64 -5.52 -5.65
N ILE A 231 -16.95 -5.44 -6.93
CA ILE A 231 -17.86 -6.37 -7.63
C ILE A 231 -17.16 -6.96 -8.84
N ASP A 232 -17.65 -8.10 -9.30
CA ASP A 232 -17.19 -8.73 -10.54
C ASP A 232 -17.63 -7.95 -11.77
#